data_bb9f85f8123d3252a9e641d966abbce5
#
_entry.id   bb9f85f8123d3252a9e641d966abbce5
#
_cell.length_a   1.000
_cell.length_b   1.000
_cell.length_c   1.000
_cell.angle_alpha   90.00
_cell.angle_beta   90.00
_cell.angle_gamma   90.00
#
_symmetry.space_group_name_H-M   'P 1'
#
loop_
_entity.id
_entity.type
_entity.pdbx_description
1 polymer ?
#
loop_
_entity_poly.entity_id
_entity_poly.type
_entity_poly.pdbx_seq_one_letter_code
_entity_poly.pdbx_strand_id
1 'polypeptide(L)'
;MNSLPTMILAATLGALVGARAAEAAQPDADIARFITAKSNQVYLATRDGGAPVPPEVWKMFTAASSGDWKSVTNLLQDITANDHSGAMHRLAPEIWFRVQDVGGFCGLISSNNLKFIRLFAEEVFKVVPPGSIYFGGSDPGRFIITALSRSQEEGQPFFTLAQSQLVDSVYLTYIHRLYRQQVKLPDQTMVNEAYQEYTADARQRFEHDQQFPDEPKQVFSGEDIRMVNGQMQITGQVPFIVINGLLVRDIVRLNPERECYIEENFPLPKWEWMYPSLEPAGPIFKLRRTPLEPLYEETVRNDREYWQRLTRRLIGLVVHDETDLAEVCASAQELSGKSKDFQGDPDFLQDENVRRTFSRLRSAGAGIYTWRVSRAKSSSERRQMVREAELACRQAYLLCPKNPEAVARYLMFLISEHRIEDAQKFITAALKLNPDDQTEKDWARYIRQMSDWEKNHR
;
A
#
# COMPACT_ATOMS: atom_id res chain seq x y z
N MET A 1 -24.81 12.79 17.90
CA MET A 1 -23.95 12.78 16.71
C MET A 1 -22.63 13.40 17.14
N ASN A 2 -21.74 12.57 17.67
CA ASN A 2 -20.43 13.02 18.18
C ASN A 2 -19.39 12.65 17.11
N SER A 3 -18.70 13.67 16.61
CA SER A 3 -17.58 13.57 15.68
C SER A 3 -16.48 12.68 16.24
N LEU A 4 -16.14 11.62 15.51
CA LEU A 4 -14.95 10.80 15.74
C LEU A 4 -13.69 11.66 15.52
N PRO A 5 -12.68 11.60 16.40
CA PRO A 5 -11.45 12.33 16.19
C PRO A 5 -10.65 11.73 15.03
N THR A 6 -10.28 12.57 14.10
CA THR A 6 -9.38 12.28 12.97
C THR A 6 -7.96 12.06 13.51
N MET A 7 -7.66 10.84 13.92
CA MET A 7 -6.34 10.41 14.39
C MET A 7 -5.72 9.46 13.37
N ILE A 8 -5.39 9.96 12.21
CA ILE A 8 -4.60 9.19 11.22
C ILE A 8 -3.68 10.17 10.51
N LEU A 9 -2.44 10.25 10.89
CA LEU A 9 -1.24 10.51 10.06
C LEU A 9 0.01 10.91 10.86
N ALA A 10 0.21 10.38 12.04
CA ALA A 10 1.42 10.71 12.80
C ALA A 10 2.43 9.57 12.95
N ALA A 11 2.23 8.43 12.30
CA ALA A 11 3.01 7.21 12.62
C ALA A 11 4.10 6.81 11.60
N THR A 12 4.33 7.55 10.52
CA THR A 12 5.33 7.14 9.51
C THR A 12 6.42 8.14 9.16
N LEU A 13 6.49 9.30 9.81
CA LEU A 13 7.51 10.31 9.52
C LEU A 13 8.71 10.30 10.50
N GLY A 14 8.90 9.27 11.26
CA GLY A 14 10.00 9.14 12.20
C GLY A 14 10.99 8.06 11.81
N ALA A 15 11.95 8.35 10.94
CA ALA A 15 13.33 7.87 10.98
C ALA A 15 14.06 8.06 9.64
N LEU A 16 15.20 8.67 9.73
CA LEU A 16 16.39 8.66 8.88
C LEU A 16 16.75 10.00 8.23
N VAL A 17 17.38 10.83 9.05
CA VAL A 17 18.23 11.93 8.55
C VAL A 17 19.63 11.35 8.31
N GLY A 18 19.88 10.99 7.06
CA GLY A 18 21.22 10.78 6.51
C GLY A 18 21.39 11.75 5.34
N ALA A 19 21.73 13.00 5.63
CA ALA A 19 21.81 14.05 4.60
C ALA A 19 23.08 13.91 3.75
N ARG A 20 22.89 13.56 2.46
CA ARG A 20 23.76 14.10 1.41
C ARG A 20 23.23 15.49 1.05
N ALA A 21 24.04 16.53 1.25
CA ALA A 21 23.76 17.85 0.70
C ALA A 21 23.82 17.73 -0.83
N ALA A 22 22.67 17.56 -1.47
CA ALA A 22 22.54 17.70 -2.90
C ALA A 22 22.41 19.21 -3.20
N GLU A 23 23.26 19.75 -4.08
CA GLU A 23 22.98 21.02 -4.73
C GLU A 23 21.54 21.00 -5.25
N ALA A 24 20.81 22.08 -5.00
CA ALA A 24 19.42 22.23 -5.43
C ALA A 24 19.36 22.21 -6.96
N ALA A 25 19.21 21.02 -7.54
CA ALA A 25 18.97 20.88 -8.96
C ALA A 25 17.54 21.33 -9.25
N GLN A 26 17.34 22.17 -10.25
CA GLN A 26 15.99 22.55 -10.67
C GLN A 26 15.16 21.29 -10.96
N PRO A 27 13.88 21.24 -10.49
CA PRO A 27 13.02 20.11 -10.76
C PRO A 27 12.88 19.92 -12.27
N ASP A 28 12.85 18.66 -12.70
CA ASP A 28 12.60 18.38 -14.10
C ASP A 28 11.19 18.83 -14.54
N ALA A 29 10.95 18.85 -15.86
CA ALA A 29 9.78 19.47 -16.45
C ALA A 29 8.43 18.89 -15.92
N ASP A 30 8.37 17.58 -15.63
CA ASP A 30 7.14 16.96 -15.14
C ASP A 30 6.85 17.34 -13.67
N ILE A 31 7.90 17.37 -12.84
CA ILE A 31 7.81 17.80 -11.46
C ILE A 31 7.45 19.29 -11.38
N ALA A 32 8.13 20.12 -12.17
CA ALA A 32 7.86 21.56 -12.23
C ALA A 32 6.41 21.84 -12.67
N ARG A 33 5.93 21.11 -13.69
CA ARG A 33 4.54 21.21 -14.15
C ARG A 33 3.55 20.88 -13.02
N PHE A 34 3.75 19.74 -12.33
CA PHE A 34 2.89 19.32 -11.23
C PHE A 34 2.81 20.37 -10.13
N ILE A 35 3.97 20.87 -9.65
CA ILE A 35 4.04 21.90 -8.61
C ILE A 35 3.32 23.17 -9.06
N THR A 36 3.58 23.62 -10.29
CA THR A 36 2.96 24.81 -10.86
C THR A 36 1.43 24.64 -10.97
N ALA A 37 0.95 23.50 -11.45
CA ALA A 37 -0.48 23.21 -11.56
C ALA A 37 -1.15 23.25 -10.18
N LYS A 38 -0.56 22.63 -9.16
CA LYS A 38 -1.11 22.63 -7.78
C LYS A 38 -1.10 24.03 -7.15
N SER A 39 -0.02 24.79 -7.33
CA SER A 39 0.09 26.19 -6.87
C SER A 39 -1.00 27.06 -7.50
N ASN A 40 -1.19 26.96 -8.82
CA ASN A 40 -2.23 27.68 -9.53
C ASN A 40 -3.66 27.29 -9.05
N GLN A 41 -3.90 26.00 -8.80
CA GLN A 41 -5.18 25.54 -8.27
C GLN A 41 -5.45 26.09 -6.86
N VAL A 42 -4.41 26.22 -5.99
CA VAL A 42 -4.54 26.88 -4.68
C VAL A 42 -4.85 28.38 -4.87
N TYR A 43 -4.15 29.05 -5.77
CA TYR A 43 -4.38 30.47 -6.07
C TYR A 43 -5.83 30.72 -6.56
N LEU A 44 -6.34 29.90 -7.46
CA LEU A 44 -7.71 30.01 -7.96
C LEU A 44 -8.74 29.77 -6.85
N ALA A 45 -8.52 28.76 -5.99
CA ALA A 45 -9.40 28.47 -4.87
C ALA A 45 -9.50 29.63 -3.86
N THR A 46 -8.42 30.40 -3.66
CA THR A 46 -8.41 31.60 -2.82
C THR A 46 -9.13 32.78 -3.47
N ARG A 47 -8.90 32.98 -4.77
CA ARG A 47 -9.50 34.10 -5.50
C ARG A 47 -11.03 33.99 -5.57
N ASP A 48 -11.56 32.79 -5.69
CA ASP A 48 -13.00 32.53 -5.84
C ASP A 48 -13.78 32.58 -4.50
N GLY A 49 -13.28 33.32 -3.52
CA GLY A 49 -13.91 33.54 -2.23
C GLY A 49 -13.57 32.54 -1.14
N GLY A 50 -12.47 31.79 -1.33
CA GLY A 50 -11.96 30.84 -0.34
C GLY A 50 -11.35 31.49 0.90
N ALA A 51 -11.13 30.68 1.93
CA ALA A 51 -10.43 31.09 3.14
C ALA A 51 -9.00 31.57 2.85
N PRO A 52 -8.45 32.53 3.62
CA PRO A 52 -7.11 33.02 3.42
C PRO A 52 -6.10 31.87 3.58
N VAL A 53 -5.12 31.82 2.67
CA VAL A 53 -4.04 30.82 2.71
C VAL A 53 -2.89 31.35 3.55
N PRO A 54 -2.43 30.59 4.56
CA PRO A 54 -1.29 30.98 5.37
C PRO A 54 -0.03 31.21 4.50
N PRO A 55 0.83 32.16 4.86
CA PRO A 55 2.07 32.43 4.11
C PRO A 55 3.00 31.21 3.99
N GLU A 56 2.95 30.27 4.94
CA GLU A 56 3.71 29.03 4.98
C GLU A 56 3.41 28.13 3.78
N VAL A 57 2.18 28.11 3.31
CA VAL A 57 1.77 27.35 2.11
C VAL A 57 2.48 27.90 0.86
N TRP A 58 2.54 29.22 0.71
CA TRP A 58 3.23 29.85 -0.42
C TRP A 58 4.74 29.66 -0.36
N LYS A 59 5.33 29.72 0.85
CA LYS A 59 6.73 29.39 1.07
C LYS A 59 7.02 27.93 0.66
N MET A 60 6.12 27.01 0.99
CA MET A 60 6.26 25.61 0.62
C MET A 60 6.25 25.41 -0.92
N PHE A 61 5.32 26.07 -1.64
CA PHE A 61 5.30 26.02 -3.10
C PHE A 61 6.56 26.66 -3.72
N THR A 62 7.07 27.75 -3.13
CA THR A 62 8.30 28.38 -3.57
C THR A 62 9.50 27.45 -3.39
N ALA A 63 9.62 26.80 -2.22
CA ALA A 63 10.66 25.82 -1.95
C ALA A 63 10.55 24.61 -2.91
N ALA A 64 9.35 24.13 -3.15
CA ALA A 64 9.10 23.04 -4.10
C ALA A 64 9.56 23.42 -5.52
N SER A 65 9.23 24.63 -5.98
CA SER A 65 9.60 25.13 -7.30
C SER A 65 11.11 25.31 -7.48
N SER A 66 11.84 25.54 -6.40
CA SER A 66 13.32 25.63 -6.42
C SER A 66 14.04 24.30 -6.20
N GLY A 67 13.30 23.19 -5.97
CA GLY A 67 13.90 21.88 -5.68
C GLY A 67 14.39 21.72 -4.23
N ASP A 68 14.05 22.63 -3.32
CA ASP A 68 14.40 22.53 -1.90
C ASP A 68 13.40 21.61 -1.15
N TRP A 69 13.51 20.31 -1.43
CA TRP A 69 12.61 19.28 -0.88
C TRP A 69 12.62 19.20 0.64
N LYS A 70 13.76 19.50 1.26
CA LYS A 70 13.91 19.52 2.72
C LYS A 70 13.06 20.62 3.35
N SER A 71 13.12 21.82 2.81
CA SER A 71 12.27 22.93 3.27
C SER A 71 10.79 22.64 3.06
N VAL A 72 10.42 21.98 1.96
CA VAL A 72 9.02 21.54 1.73
C VAL A 72 8.55 20.62 2.84
N THR A 73 9.35 19.62 3.20
CA THR A 73 8.98 18.65 4.25
C THR A 73 8.84 19.34 5.62
N ASN A 74 9.75 20.24 5.98
CA ASN A 74 9.69 20.99 7.23
C ASN A 74 8.44 21.89 7.28
N LEU A 75 8.18 22.64 6.20
CA LEU A 75 7.01 23.54 6.11
C LEU A 75 5.70 22.74 6.15
N LEU A 76 5.64 21.57 5.54
CA LEU A 76 4.48 20.68 5.65
C LEU A 76 4.26 20.23 7.11
N GLN A 77 5.33 19.88 7.82
CA GLN A 77 5.26 19.54 9.25
C GLN A 77 4.75 20.72 10.09
N ASP A 78 5.22 21.92 9.83
CA ASP A 78 4.76 23.13 10.52
C ASP A 78 3.28 23.42 10.26
N ILE A 79 2.83 23.26 9.00
CA ILE A 79 1.43 23.40 8.62
C ILE A 79 0.56 22.36 9.35
N THR A 80 1.01 21.12 9.44
CA THR A 80 0.31 20.03 10.12
C THR A 80 0.36 20.11 11.65
N ALA A 81 1.51 20.49 12.23
CA ALA A 81 1.70 20.59 13.69
C ALA A 81 0.79 21.65 14.32
N ASN A 82 0.54 22.74 13.61
CA ASN A 82 -0.38 23.79 14.05
C ASN A 82 -1.86 23.35 14.01
N ASP A 83 -2.15 22.14 13.50
CA ASP A 83 -3.51 21.58 13.39
C ASP A 83 -3.87 20.64 14.57
N HIS A 84 -2.93 20.36 15.48
CA HIS A 84 -3.13 19.45 16.64
C HIS A 84 -4.11 19.97 17.70
N SER A 85 -4.73 21.14 17.52
CA SER A 85 -5.71 21.71 18.45
C SER A 85 -7.11 21.12 18.38
N GLY A 86 -7.34 20.04 17.64
CA GLY A 86 -8.64 19.37 17.52
C GLY A 86 -9.70 20.14 16.72
N ALA A 87 -9.35 21.28 16.16
CA ALA A 87 -10.16 22.01 15.21
C ALA A 87 -9.77 21.56 13.80
N MET A 88 -10.70 20.88 13.12
CA MET A 88 -10.57 20.48 11.72
C MET A 88 -9.84 21.53 10.89
N HIS A 89 -8.83 21.08 10.19
CA HIS A 89 -7.99 21.75 9.20
C HIS A 89 -8.21 23.26 9.04
N ARG A 90 -7.21 24.07 9.44
CA ARG A 90 -7.21 25.53 9.20
C ARG A 90 -7.28 25.88 7.72
N LEU A 91 -6.98 24.91 6.85
CA LEU A 91 -7.04 25.05 5.41
C LEU A 91 -8.36 24.45 4.88
N ALA A 92 -8.97 25.14 3.94
CA ALA A 92 -10.10 24.59 3.20
C ALA A 92 -9.68 23.27 2.51
N PRO A 93 -10.60 22.28 2.37
CA PRO A 93 -10.28 20.97 1.78
C PRO A 93 -9.56 21.07 0.44
N GLU A 94 -9.99 22.00 -0.40
CA GLU A 94 -9.42 22.22 -1.72
C GLU A 94 -7.96 22.71 -1.68
N ILE A 95 -7.56 23.36 -0.60
CA ILE A 95 -6.18 23.82 -0.39
C ILE A 95 -5.37 22.70 0.25
N TRP A 96 -5.94 22.08 1.30
CA TRP A 96 -5.26 21.05 2.07
C TRP A 96 -4.76 19.89 1.22
N PHE A 97 -5.64 19.28 0.40
CA PHE A 97 -5.22 18.13 -0.39
C PHE A 97 -4.19 18.48 -1.47
N ARG A 98 -4.20 19.70 -1.99
CA ARG A 98 -3.16 20.15 -2.92
C ARG A 98 -1.81 20.36 -2.24
N VAL A 99 -1.81 20.89 -1.03
CA VAL A 99 -0.63 21.03 -0.18
C VAL A 99 -0.09 19.66 0.18
N GLN A 100 -0.97 18.73 0.58
CA GLN A 100 -0.61 17.36 0.93
C GLN A 100 -0.05 16.59 -0.27
N ASP A 101 -0.61 16.73 -1.46
CA ASP A 101 -0.12 16.07 -2.67
C ASP A 101 1.30 16.53 -3.01
N VAL A 102 1.57 17.84 -2.97
CA VAL A 102 2.92 18.37 -3.24
C VAL A 102 3.89 17.99 -2.12
N GLY A 103 3.50 18.18 -0.86
CA GLY A 103 4.34 17.87 0.29
C GLY A 103 4.68 16.39 0.37
N GLY A 104 3.70 15.50 0.17
CA GLY A 104 3.90 14.06 0.15
C GLY A 104 4.81 13.61 -1.00
N PHE A 105 4.60 14.13 -2.21
CA PHE A 105 5.47 13.84 -3.34
C PHE A 105 6.91 14.34 -3.11
N CYS A 106 7.09 15.58 -2.64
CA CYS A 106 8.41 16.12 -2.32
C CYS A 106 9.10 15.35 -1.20
N GLY A 107 8.37 14.87 -0.20
CA GLY A 107 8.88 13.98 0.85
C GLY A 107 9.43 12.67 0.27
N LEU A 108 8.73 12.08 -0.68
CA LEU A 108 9.18 10.86 -1.35
C LEU A 108 10.44 11.09 -2.20
N ILE A 109 10.50 12.15 -3.00
CA ILE A 109 11.69 12.43 -3.81
C ILE A 109 12.90 12.91 -3.00
N SER A 110 12.68 13.45 -1.80
CA SER A 110 13.78 13.83 -0.89
C SER A 110 14.47 12.63 -0.23
N SER A 111 13.73 11.53 -0.08
CA SER A 111 14.17 10.33 0.64
C SER A 111 14.44 9.11 -0.24
N ASN A 112 14.19 9.22 -1.54
CA ASN A 112 14.32 8.12 -2.51
C ASN A 112 15.03 8.57 -3.79
N ASN A 113 15.65 7.62 -4.48
CA ASN A 113 16.25 7.90 -5.77
C ASN A 113 15.16 8.11 -6.85
N LEU A 114 15.14 9.29 -7.45
CA LEU A 114 14.15 9.69 -8.46
C LEU A 114 14.06 8.71 -9.65
N LYS A 115 15.16 8.06 -10.01
CA LYS A 115 15.21 7.01 -11.05
C LYS A 115 14.18 5.91 -10.81
N PHE A 116 14.05 5.44 -9.56
CA PHE A 116 13.14 4.35 -9.22
C PHE A 116 11.72 4.83 -8.93
N ILE A 117 11.55 6.07 -8.48
CA ILE A 117 10.25 6.74 -8.42
C ILE A 117 9.64 6.78 -9.82
N ARG A 118 10.43 7.19 -10.83
CA ARG A 118 10.00 7.19 -12.22
C ARG A 118 9.75 5.80 -12.76
N LEU A 119 10.63 4.85 -12.46
CA LEU A 119 10.43 3.45 -12.86
C LEU A 119 9.08 2.92 -12.36
N PHE A 120 8.76 3.16 -11.08
CA PHE A 120 7.48 2.74 -10.51
C PHE A 120 6.30 3.36 -11.27
N ALA A 121 6.32 4.69 -11.48
CA ALA A 121 5.27 5.38 -12.22
C ALA A 121 5.13 4.85 -13.65
N GLU A 122 6.23 4.69 -14.38
CA GLU A 122 6.24 4.17 -15.75
C GLU A 122 5.65 2.76 -15.84
N GLU A 123 5.99 1.89 -14.89
CA GLU A 123 5.45 0.52 -14.87
C GLU A 123 3.94 0.52 -14.60
N VAL A 124 3.43 1.43 -13.76
CA VAL A 124 1.98 1.62 -13.56
C VAL A 124 1.32 2.19 -14.83
N PHE A 125 1.93 3.19 -15.46
CA PHE A 125 1.37 3.84 -16.67
C PHE A 125 1.29 2.89 -17.88
N LYS A 126 2.14 1.88 -17.95
CA LYS A 126 2.09 0.85 -19.00
C LYS A 126 0.86 -0.03 -18.93
N VAL A 127 0.27 -0.18 -17.73
CA VAL A 127 -0.81 -1.15 -17.50
C VAL A 127 -2.17 -0.50 -17.24
N VAL A 128 -2.22 0.78 -16.88
CA VAL A 128 -3.46 1.50 -16.61
C VAL A 128 -3.89 2.31 -17.84
N PRO A 129 -4.93 1.89 -18.58
CA PRO A 129 -5.40 2.60 -19.76
C PRO A 129 -6.00 3.97 -19.43
N PRO A 130 -6.02 4.90 -20.39
CA PRO A 130 -6.73 6.17 -20.24
C PRO A 130 -8.20 6.00 -19.88
N GLY A 131 -8.70 6.85 -19.00
CA GLY A 131 -10.10 6.81 -18.52
C GLY A 131 -10.39 5.78 -17.44
N SER A 132 -9.41 4.97 -17.03
CA SER A 132 -9.55 4.02 -15.90
C SER A 132 -9.56 4.73 -14.55
N ILE A 133 -9.99 4.01 -13.51
CA ILE A 133 -9.87 4.43 -12.12
C ILE A 133 -8.70 3.66 -11.48
N TYR A 134 -7.76 4.39 -10.89
CA TYR A 134 -6.64 3.84 -10.17
C TYR A 134 -6.77 4.14 -8.67
N PHE A 135 -6.72 3.10 -7.84
CA PHE A 135 -6.74 3.20 -6.39
C PHE A 135 -5.31 3.06 -5.85
N GLY A 136 -4.71 4.18 -5.44
CA GLY A 136 -3.40 4.18 -4.78
C GLY A 136 -3.56 3.77 -3.32
N GLY A 137 -2.91 2.66 -2.94
CA GLY A 137 -3.00 2.07 -1.59
C GLY A 137 -1.93 2.60 -0.63
N SER A 138 -0.76 2.94 -1.16
CA SER A 138 0.40 3.43 -0.41
C SER A 138 0.71 4.89 -0.67
N ASP A 139 1.61 5.48 0.13
CA ASP A 139 2.12 6.83 -0.16
C ASP A 139 2.80 6.92 -1.53
N PRO A 140 3.71 5.99 -1.93
CA PRO A 140 4.21 5.97 -3.31
C PRO A 140 3.10 5.88 -4.36
N GLY A 141 2.17 4.96 -4.23
CA GLY A 141 1.07 4.79 -5.17
C GLY A 141 0.16 6.00 -5.25
N ARG A 142 -0.08 6.66 -4.14
CA ARG A 142 -0.88 7.88 -4.10
C ARG A 142 -0.13 9.07 -4.69
N PHE A 143 1.00 9.45 -4.09
CA PHE A 143 1.64 10.73 -4.40
C PHE A 143 2.43 10.71 -5.69
N ILE A 144 3.16 9.62 -5.99
CA ILE A 144 3.95 9.51 -7.22
C ILE A 144 3.02 9.45 -8.44
N ILE A 145 2.00 8.59 -8.37
CA ILE A 145 1.08 8.43 -9.48
C ILE A 145 0.26 9.71 -9.71
N THR A 146 -0.23 10.35 -8.63
CA THR A 146 -0.90 11.65 -8.74
C THR A 146 0.00 12.71 -9.38
N ALA A 147 1.28 12.79 -8.98
CA ALA A 147 2.18 13.82 -9.46
C ALA A 147 2.58 13.64 -10.93
N LEU A 148 2.84 12.39 -11.36
CA LEU A 148 3.41 12.12 -12.67
C LEU A 148 2.37 11.76 -13.75
N SER A 149 1.13 11.38 -13.37
CA SER A 149 0.11 10.90 -14.32
C SER A 149 -0.73 11.99 -14.98
N ARG A 150 -0.70 13.24 -14.54
CA ARG A 150 -1.65 14.31 -14.92
C ARG A 150 -3.12 14.02 -14.57
N SER A 151 -3.41 12.97 -13.83
CA SER A 151 -4.80 12.52 -13.59
C SER A 151 -5.65 13.57 -12.89
N GLN A 152 -5.05 14.41 -12.06
CA GLN A 152 -5.74 15.45 -11.32
C GLN A 152 -5.84 16.80 -12.03
N GLU A 153 -5.28 16.93 -13.23
CA GLU A 153 -5.46 18.13 -14.05
C GLU A 153 -6.81 18.08 -14.79
N GLU A 154 -7.10 16.98 -15.45
CA GLU A 154 -8.35 16.80 -16.22
C GLU A 154 -8.84 15.34 -16.24
N GLY A 155 -8.42 14.52 -15.28
CA GLY A 155 -8.69 13.07 -15.28
C GLY A 155 -7.94 12.32 -16.38
N GLN A 156 -6.79 12.84 -16.79
CA GLN A 156 -5.97 12.24 -17.85
C GLN A 156 -4.58 11.89 -17.30
N PRO A 157 -4.03 10.74 -17.71
CA PRO A 157 -4.63 9.72 -18.56
C PRO A 157 -5.72 8.88 -17.87
N PHE A 158 -5.78 8.85 -16.52
CA PHE A 158 -6.76 8.11 -15.71
C PHE A 158 -7.04 8.84 -14.39
N PHE A 159 -8.04 8.38 -13.63
CA PHE A 159 -8.47 8.99 -12.37
C PHE A 159 -7.76 8.36 -11.17
N THR A 160 -7.02 9.14 -10.39
CA THR A 160 -6.33 8.67 -9.19
C THR A 160 -7.16 8.90 -7.93
N LEU A 161 -7.37 7.86 -7.15
CA LEU A 161 -8.07 7.90 -5.86
C LEU A 161 -7.16 7.34 -4.76
N ALA A 162 -7.11 8.03 -3.61
CA ALA A 162 -6.42 7.52 -2.43
C ALA A 162 -7.32 6.52 -1.71
N GLN A 163 -7.01 5.24 -1.81
CA GLN A 163 -7.81 4.14 -1.26
C GLN A 163 -8.08 4.30 0.24
N SER A 164 -7.09 4.72 1.01
CA SER A 164 -7.17 4.89 2.46
C SER A 164 -7.96 6.11 2.92
N GLN A 165 -8.44 6.96 2.01
CA GLN A 165 -9.11 8.22 2.34
C GLN A 165 -10.58 8.29 1.89
N LEU A 166 -11.11 7.23 1.30
CA LEU A 166 -12.49 7.24 0.78
C LEU A 166 -13.55 7.42 1.87
N VAL A 167 -13.25 7.04 3.11
CA VAL A 167 -14.13 7.24 4.28
C VAL A 167 -14.12 8.70 4.77
N ASP A 168 -13.13 9.50 4.40
CA ASP A 168 -13.03 10.90 4.79
C ASP A 168 -13.96 11.75 3.91
N SER A 169 -15.01 12.29 4.53
CA SER A 169 -16.00 13.16 3.84
C SER A 169 -15.36 14.41 3.24
N VAL A 170 -14.27 14.91 3.83
CA VAL A 170 -13.53 16.07 3.35
C VAL A 170 -12.78 15.72 2.07
N TYR A 171 -12.12 14.53 2.04
CA TYR A 171 -11.50 14.00 0.84
C TYR A 171 -12.52 13.71 -0.26
N LEU A 172 -13.64 13.06 0.06
CA LEU A 172 -14.71 12.81 -0.90
C LEU A 172 -15.23 14.12 -1.53
N THR A 173 -15.46 15.15 -0.71
CA THR A 173 -15.88 16.48 -1.20
C THR A 173 -14.85 17.05 -2.18
N TYR A 174 -13.56 16.94 -1.85
CA TYR A 174 -12.48 17.39 -2.72
C TYR A 174 -12.47 16.67 -4.07
N ILE A 175 -12.50 15.34 -4.09
CA ILE A 175 -12.44 14.56 -5.34
C ILE A 175 -13.73 14.68 -6.16
N HIS A 176 -14.90 14.85 -5.53
CA HIS A 176 -16.15 15.19 -6.23
C HIS A 176 -16.03 16.49 -7.03
N ARG A 177 -15.42 17.52 -6.45
CA ARG A 177 -15.17 18.79 -7.13
C ARG A 177 -14.09 18.66 -8.21
N LEU A 178 -13.05 17.88 -7.93
CA LEU A 178 -11.92 17.67 -8.84
C LEU A 178 -12.33 16.96 -10.12
N TYR A 179 -13.02 15.83 -9.99
CA TYR A 179 -13.42 14.99 -11.13
C TYR A 179 -14.84 15.28 -11.62
N ARG A 180 -15.59 16.13 -10.89
CA ARG A 180 -16.97 16.52 -11.22
C ARG A 180 -17.84 15.28 -11.49
N GLN A 181 -18.49 15.23 -12.68
CA GLN A 181 -19.33 14.10 -13.08
C GLN A 181 -18.57 13.04 -13.92
N GLN A 182 -17.27 13.18 -14.09
CA GLN A 182 -16.50 12.25 -14.91
C GLN A 182 -16.35 10.88 -14.24
N VAL A 183 -16.30 10.85 -12.91
CA VAL A 183 -16.28 9.63 -12.09
C VAL A 183 -17.42 9.71 -11.09
N LYS A 184 -18.23 8.66 -11.02
CA LYS A 184 -19.28 8.55 -9.99
C LYS A 184 -18.61 8.09 -8.69
N LEU A 185 -18.77 8.89 -7.65
CA LEU A 185 -18.19 8.67 -6.34
C LEU A 185 -19.29 8.48 -5.29
N PRO A 186 -19.02 7.77 -4.18
CA PRO A 186 -19.99 7.60 -3.10
C PRO A 186 -20.41 8.93 -2.51
N ASP A 187 -21.69 9.09 -2.25
CA ASP A 187 -22.24 10.18 -1.46
C ASP A 187 -22.23 9.85 0.04
N GLN A 188 -22.67 10.77 0.88
CA GLN A 188 -22.72 10.58 2.33
C GLN A 188 -23.65 9.44 2.74
N THR A 189 -24.69 9.15 1.98
CA THR A 189 -25.61 8.03 2.25
C THR A 189 -24.89 6.71 2.10
N MET A 190 -24.15 6.53 1.00
CA MET A 190 -23.35 5.32 0.74
C MET A 190 -22.22 5.14 1.77
N VAL A 191 -21.59 6.23 2.20
CA VAL A 191 -20.60 6.17 3.30
C VAL A 191 -21.25 5.67 4.59
N ASN A 192 -22.43 6.17 4.94
CA ASN A 192 -23.18 5.73 6.12
C ASN A 192 -23.62 4.25 6.00
N GLU A 193 -24.04 3.80 4.81
CA GLU A 193 -24.37 2.40 4.55
C GLU A 193 -23.15 1.48 4.74
N ALA A 194 -21.98 1.87 4.23
CA ALA A 194 -20.73 1.13 4.45
C ALA A 194 -20.35 1.03 5.94
N TYR A 195 -20.53 2.10 6.70
CA TYR A 195 -20.38 2.08 8.16
C TYR A 195 -21.35 1.12 8.84
N GLN A 196 -22.63 1.12 8.42
CA GLN A 196 -23.64 0.23 8.98
C GLN A 196 -23.35 -1.24 8.65
N GLU A 197 -22.97 -1.54 7.41
CA GLU A 197 -22.57 -2.88 6.97
C GLU A 197 -21.41 -3.41 7.83
N TYR A 198 -20.36 -2.61 7.98
CA TYR A 198 -19.21 -2.96 8.82
C TYR A 198 -19.61 -3.17 10.29
N THR A 199 -20.40 -2.25 10.85
CA THR A 199 -20.80 -2.29 12.27
C THR A 199 -21.67 -3.51 12.59
N ALA A 200 -22.58 -3.86 11.66
CA ALA A 200 -23.42 -5.05 11.82
C ALA A 200 -22.59 -6.34 11.84
N ASP A 201 -21.61 -6.45 10.94
CA ASP A 201 -20.68 -7.57 10.90
C ASP A 201 -19.76 -7.63 12.14
N ALA A 202 -19.19 -6.52 12.55
CA ALA A 202 -18.35 -6.45 13.74
C ALA A 202 -19.12 -6.86 15.00
N ARG A 203 -20.41 -6.52 15.07
CA ARG A 203 -21.29 -6.95 16.14
C ARG A 203 -21.47 -8.47 16.16
N GLN A 204 -21.74 -9.08 15.03
CA GLN A 204 -21.90 -10.55 14.93
C GLN A 204 -20.62 -11.27 15.37
N ARG A 205 -19.44 -10.80 14.95
CA ARG A 205 -18.16 -11.36 15.35
C ARG A 205 -17.91 -11.21 16.86
N PHE A 206 -18.23 -10.06 17.41
CA PHE A 206 -18.10 -9.80 18.85
C PHE A 206 -19.04 -10.68 19.67
N GLU A 207 -20.32 -10.80 19.30
CA GLU A 207 -21.31 -11.64 19.95
C GLU A 207 -20.91 -13.12 19.88
N HIS A 208 -20.39 -13.59 18.73
CA HIS A 208 -19.83 -14.93 18.59
C HIS A 208 -18.71 -15.18 19.61
N ASP A 209 -17.75 -14.26 19.71
CA ASP A 209 -16.60 -14.42 20.61
C ASP A 209 -16.97 -14.38 22.09
N GLN A 210 -18.11 -13.75 22.42
CA GLN A 210 -18.69 -13.79 23.78
C GLN A 210 -19.42 -15.10 24.05
N GLN A 211 -20.16 -15.61 23.05
CA GLN A 211 -20.96 -16.83 23.20
C GLN A 211 -20.07 -18.09 23.16
N PHE A 212 -18.98 -18.06 22.39
CA PHE A 212 -18.09 -19.21 22.17
C PHE A 212 -16.66 -18.85 22.53
N PRO A 213 -16.33 -18.67 23.84
CA PRO A 213 -15.00 -18.20 24.26
C PRO A 213 -13.87 -19.17 23.95
N ASP A 214 -14.17 -20.46 23.78
CA ASP A 214 -13.19 -21.51 23.48
C ASP A 214 -12.95 -21.73 21.99
N GLU A 215 -13.76 -21.08 21.13
CA GLU A 215 -13.57 -21.12 19.68
C GLU A 215 -12.57 -20.06 19.21
N PRO A 216 -12.02 -20.23 17.98
CA PRO A 216 -11.15 -19.21 17.39
C PRO A 216 -11.86 -17.86 17.30
N LYS A 217 -11.18 -16.82 17.76
CA LYS A 217 -11.74 -15.46 17.78
C LYS A 217 -12.06 -14.96 16.36
N GLN A 218 -13.25 -14.39 16.19
CA GLN A 218 -13.70 -13.79 14.94
C GLN A 218 -13.44 -12.26 14.89
N VAL A 219 -13.33 -11.60 16.05
CA VAL A 219 -12.87 -10.20 16.11
C VAL A 219 -11.45 -10.12 15.59
N PHE A 220 -11.22 -9.23 14.62
CA PHE A 220 -9.92 -9.13 13.96
C PHE A 220 -8.85 -8.55 14.89
N SER A 221 -7.64 -9.04 14.76
CA SER A 221 -6.48 -8.40 15.38
C SER A 221 -6.36 -6.95 14.90
N GLY A 222 -6.32 -5.99 15.84
CA GLY A 222 -6.32 -4.55 15.52
C GLY A 222 -7.71 -3.90 15.52
N GLU A 223 -8.77 -4.65 15.82
CA GLU A 223 -10.07 -4.10 16.24
C GLU A 223 -10.14 -4.09 17.78
N ASP A 224 -10.57 -2.98 18.34
CA ASP A 224 -10.95 -2.89 19.76
C ASP A 224 -12.45 -2.61 19.84
N ILE A 225 -13.22 -3.63 20.21
CA ILE A 225 -14.68 -3.57 20.33
C ILE A 225 -15.06 -3.59 21.81
N ARG A 226 -15.77 -2.56 22.25
CA ARG A 226 -16.23 -2.41 23.64
C ARG A 226 -17.69 -2.02 23.70
N MET A 227 -18.38 -2.48 24.74
CA MET A 227 -19.73 -2.01 25.09
C MET A 227 -19.61 -0.89 26.13
N VAL A 228 -20.00 0.33 25.75
CA VAL A 228 -19.99 1.50 26.64
C VAL A 228 -21.41 2.04 26.72
N ASN A 229 -22.00 2.03 27.90
CA ASN A 229 -23.39 2.47 28.14
C ASN A 229 -24.42 1.80 27.21
N GLY A 230 -24.24 0.51 26.92
CA GLY A 230 -25.12 -0.27 26.03
C GLY A 230 -24.92 0.02 24.53
N GLN A 231 -23.98 0.87 24.16
CA GLN A 231 -23.59 1.15 22.77
C GLN A 231 -22.26 0.50 22.44
N MET A 232 -22.19 -0.10 21.26
CA MET A 232 -20.94 -0.68 20.77
C MET A 232 -20.04 0.44 20.23
N GLN A 233 -18.83 0.50 20.78
CA GLN A 233 -17.75 1.34 20.28
C GLN A 233 -16.70 0.46 19.64
N ILE A 234 -16.27 0.81 18.42
CA ILE A 234 -15.25 0.12 17.67
C ILE A 234 -14.13 1.10 17.37
N THR A 235 -12.91 0.75 17.74
CA THR A 235 -11.71 1.54 17.49
C THR A 235 -10.61 0.69 16.87
N GLY A 236 -9.51 1.32 16.43
CA GLY A 236 -8.41 0.66 15.73
C GLY A 236 -8.34 1.02 14.26
N GLN A 237 -7.39 0.43 13.55
CA GLN A 237 -7.17 0.70 12.12
C GLN A 237 -8.07 -0.15 11.21
N VAL A 238 -8.47 -1.32 11.67
CA VAL A 238 -9.27 -2.28 10.87
C VAL A 238 -10.59 -1.69 10.38
N PRO A 239 -11.38 -0.98 11.18
CA PRO A 239 -12.61 -0.31 10.73
C PRO A 239 -12.40 0.55 9.48
N PHE A 240 -11.40 1.40 9.52
CA PHE A 240 -11.09 2.31 8.40
C PHE A 240 -10.70 1.55 7.14
N ILE A 241 -9.87 0.51 7.27
CA ILE A 241 -9.44 -0.31 6.15
C ILE A 241 -10.65 -1.00 5.52
N VAL A 242 -11.51 -1.63 6.33
CA VAL A 242 -12.68 -2.37 5.82
C VAL A 242 -13.69 -1.43 5.15
N ILE A 243 -14.02 -0.31 5.79
CA ILE A 243 -14.99 0.65 5.24
C ILE A 243 -14.47 1.25 3.93
N ASN A 244 -13.18 1.62 3.86
CA ASN A 244 -12.57 2.08 2.60
C ASN A 244 -12.68 1.01 1.50
N GLY A 245 -12.53 -0.28 1.84
CA GLY A 245 -12.72 -1.39 0.89
C GLY A 245 -14.15 -1.52 0.39
N LEU A 246 -15.14 -1.34 1.25
CA LEU A 246 -16.55 -1.29 0.85
C LEU A 246 -16.81 -0.12 -0.12
N LEU A 247 -16.22 1.03 0.14
CA LEU A 247 -16.33 2.19 -0.74
C LEU A 247 -15.61 1.98 -2.08
N VAL A 248 -14.49 1.26 -2.13
CA VAL A 248 -13.88 0.82 -3.40
C VAL A 248 -14.88 -0.05 -4.18
N ARG A 249 -15.53 -1.02 -3.53
CA ARG A 249 -16.58 -1.87 -4.14
C ARG A 249 -17.69 -1.02 -4.77
N ASP A 250 -18.14 -0.02 -4.05
CA ASP A 250 -19.22 0.84 -4.51
C ASP A 250 -18.79 1.74 -5.68
N ILE A 251 -17.57 2.29 -5.66
CA ILE A 251 -17.02 3.03 -6.80
C ILE A 251 -16.95 2.15 -8.06
N VAL A 252 -16.50 0.90 -7.92
CA VAL A 252 -16.46 -0.06 -9.04
C VAL A 252 -17.86 -0.33 -9.61
N ARG A 253 -18.88 -0.45 -8.74
CA ARG A 253 -20.29 -0.65 -9.13
C ARG A 253 -20.88 0.58 -9.81
N LEU A 254 -20.56 1.77 -9.31
CA LEU A 254 -21.07 3.03 -9.85
C LEU A 254 -20.50 3.37 -11.25
N ASN A 255 -19.32 2.83 -11.61
CA ASN A 255 -18.62 3.15 -12.85
C ASN A 255 -18.45 1.89 -13.75
N PRO A 256 -19.56 1.26 -14.21
CA PRO A 256 -19.50 0.00 -14.94
C PRO A 256 -18.79 0.11 -16.31
N GLU A 257 -18.64 1.31 -16.85
CA GLU A 257 -17.96 1.60 -18.11
C GLU A 257 -16.46 1.75 -18.00
N ARG A 258 -15.91 1.84 -16.76
CA ARG A 258 -14.49 2.10 -16.53
C ARG A 258 -13.76 0.86 -16.02
N GLU A 259 -12.54 0.69 -16.45
CA GLU A 259 -11.63 -0.27 -15.85
C GLU A 259 -11.10 0.27 -14.51
N CYS A 260 -10.90 -0.63 -13.55
CA CYS A 260 -10.41 -0.29 -12.23
C CYS A 260 -9.09 -1.02 -11.96
N TYR A 261 -8.14 -0.31 -11.37
CA TYR A 261 -6.83 -0.82 -11.00
C TYR A 261 -6.54 -0.47 -9.55
N ILE A 262 -5.83 -1.35 -8.84
CA ILE A 262 -5.50 -1.17 -7.43
C ILE A 262 -4.03 -1.53 -7.18
N GLU A 263 -3.33 -0.70 -6.42
CA GLU A 263 -1.91 -0.87 -6.15
C GLU A 263 -1.63 -2.10 -5.28
N GLU A 264 -2.37 -2.23 -4.20
CA GLU A 264 -2.19 -3.35 -3.27
C GLU A 264 -3.51 -3.84 -2.72
N ASN A 265 -3.50 -5.09 -2.27
CA ASN A 265 -4.58 -5.64 -1.48
C ASN A 265 -4.15 -5.67 0.00
N PHE A 266 -5.03 -5.25 0.88
CA PHE A 266 -4.80 -5.41 2.31
C PHE A 266 -5.10 -6.85 2.73
N PRO A 267 -4.22 -7.50 3.52
CA PRO A 267 -4.37 -8.90 3.92
C PRO A 267 -5.40 -9.06 5.05
N LEU A 268 -6.62 -8.55 4.85
CA LEU A 268 -7.70 -8.68 5.81
C LEU A 268 -8.78 -9.63 5.27
N PRO A 269 -9.33 -10.52 6.10
CA PRO A 269 -10.35 -11.48 5.69
C PRO A 269 -11.57 -10.86 4.98
N LYS A 270 -11.93 -9.64 5.34
CA LYS A 270 -13.07 -8.91 4.76
C LYS A 270 -12.86 -8.37 3.35
N TRP A 271 -11.65 -8.42 2.82
CA TRP A 271 -11.36 -8.07 1.43
C TRP A 271 -11.52 -9.26 0.48
N GLU A 272 -11.97 -10.40 0.98
CA GLU A 272 -12.17 -11.61 0.18
C GLU A 272 -13.10 -11.39 -1.01
N TRP A 273 -14.03 -10.42 -0.96
CA TRP A 273 -14.86 -10.07 -2.13
C TRP A 273 -14.02 -9.63 -3.33
N MET A 274 -12.86 -9.04 -3.08
CA MET A 274 -11.97 -8.50 -4.11
C MET A 274 -11.04 -9.58 -4.69
N TYR A 275 -10.58 -10.52 -3.88
CA TYR A 275 -9.56 -11.50 -4.25
C TYR A 275 -9.90 -12.34 -5.48
N PRO A 276 -11.13 -12.87 -5.65
CA PRO A 276 -11.49 -13.57 -6.86
C PRO A 276 -11.39 -12.71 -8.11
N SER A 277 -11.54 -11.39 -7.96
CA SER A 277 -11.60 -10.40 -9.04
C SER A 277 -10.25 -9.73 -9.33
N LEU A 278 -9.22 -9.99 -8.52
CA LEU A 278 -7.89 -9.41 -8.72
C LEU A 278 -7.09 -10.20 -9.77
N GLU A 279 -6.69 -9.50 -10.81
CA GLU A 279 -5.84 -9.99 -11.89
C GLU A 279 -4.50 -9.27 -11.86
N PRO A 280 -3.37 -9.98 -11.72
CA PRO A 280 -2.05 -9.35 -11.82
C PRO A 280 -1.86 -8.57 -13.12
N ALA A 281 -1.40 -7.33 -13.01
CA ALA A 281 -1.16 -6.42 -14.11
C ALA A 281 0.12 -5.62 -13.85
N GLY A 282 1.27 -6.19 -14.17
CA GLY A 282 2.57 -5.60 -13.84
C GLY A 282 2.77 -5.46 -12.33
N PRO A 283 3.07 -4.26 -11.80
CA PRO A 283 3.29 -4.08 -10.36
C PRO A 283 2.00 -3.98 -9.53
N ILE A 284 0.84 -3.91 -10.18
CA ILE A 284 -0.47 -3.66 -9.57
C ILE A 284 -1.48 -4.72 -10.02
N PHE A 285 -2.75 -4.54 -9.66
CA PHE A 285 -3.82 -5.47 -10.03
C PHE A 285 -4.92 -4.75 -10.80
N LYS A 286 -5.45 -5.41 -11.84
CA LYS A 286 -6.71 -5.04 -12.45
C LYS A 286 -7.84 -5.63 -11.61
N LEU A 287 -8.80 -4.83 -11.23
CA LEU A 287 -9.98 -5.26 -10.48
C LEU A 287 -11.11 -5.58 -11.47
N ARG A 288 -11.32 -6.86 -11.72
CA ARG A 288 -12.38 -7.36 -12.59
C ARG A 288 -13.74 -7.28 -11.88
N ARG A 289 -14.81 -7.12 -12.64
CA ARG A 289 -16.18 -7.15 -12.10
C ARG A 289 -16.67 -8.54 -11.84
N THR A 290 -16.21 -9.48 -12.65
CA THR A 290 -16.54 -10.90 -12.51
C THR A 290 -15.34 -11.64 -11.96
N PRO A 291 -15.54 -12.54 -11.00
CA PRO A 291 -14.48 -13.38 -10.48
C PRO A 291 -13.73 -14.14 -11.58
N LEU A 292 -12.43 -14.26 -11.44
CA LEU A 292 -11.55 -15.08 -12.27
C LEU A 292 -11.23 -16.37 -11.50
N GLU A 293 -11.97 -17.41 -11.78
CA GLU A 293 -11.79 -18.71 -11.12
C GLU A 293 -11.86 -19.85 -12.16
N PRO A 294 -10.72 -20.41 -12.53
CA PRO A 294 -9.32 -20.11 -12.15
C PRO A 294 -8.75 -18.86 -12.82
N LEU A 295 -7.56 -18.42 -12.40
CA LEU A 295 -6.77 -17.44 -13.16
C LEU A 295 -6.38 -18.03 -14.50
N TYR A 296 -6.42 -17.20 -15.56
CA TYR A 296 -5.95 -17.62 -16.87
C TYR A 296 -4.45 -17.92 -16.83
N GLU A 297 -4.04 -19.01 -17.47
CA GLU A 297 -2.61 -19.40 -17.56
C GLU A 297 -1.74 -18.28 -18.16
N GLU A 298 -2.30 -17.56 -19.12
CA GLU A 298 -1.61 -16.40 -19.73
C GLU A 298 -1.35 -15.29 -18.70
N THR A 299 -2.32 -14.98 -17.82
CA THR A 299 -2.14 -13.99 -16.77
C THR A 299 -1.03 -14.39 -15.81
N VAL A 300 -1.01 -15.64 -15.39
CA VAL A 300 0.03 -16.19 -14.50
C VAL A 300 1.42 -16.12 -15.17
N ARG A 301 1.51 -16.52 -16.44
CA ARG A 301 2.75 -16.45 -17.21
C ARG A 301 3.24 -15.01 -17.35
N ASN A 302 2.36 -14.06 -17.70
CA ASN A 302 2.71 -12.66 -17.86
C ASN A 302 3.19 -12.02 -16.56
N ASP A 303 2.57 -12.34 -15.41
CA ASP A 303 3.01 -11.91 -14.07
C ASP A 303 4.42 -12.45 -13.75
N ARG A 304 4.64 -13.75 -13.99
CA ARG A 304 5.95 -14.39 -13.78
C ARG A 304 7.03 -13.73 -14.62
N GLU A 305 6.81 -13.55 -15.92
CA GLU A 305 7.76 -12.92 -16.84
C GLU A 305 8.06 -11.47 -16.46
N TYR A 306 7.02 -10.73 -16.07
CA TYR A 306 7.16 -9.35 -15.59
C TYR A 306 8.11 -9.27 -14.40
N TRP A 307 7.84 -10.04 -13.34
CA TRP A 307 8.65 -9.98 -12.13
C TRP A 307 10.04 -10.59 -12.29
N GLN A 308 10.22 -11.61 -13.11
CA GLN A 308 11.54 -12.13 -13.45
C GLN A 308 12.39 -11.09 -14.16
N ARG A 309 11.82 -10.35 -15.14
CA ARG A 309 12.50 -9.26 -15.82
C ARG A 309 12.87 -8.14 -14.85
N LEU A 310 11.95 -7.76 -13.97
CA LEU A 310 12.15 -6.66 -13.03
C LEU A 310 13.17 -7.01 -11.95
N THR A 311 13.11 -8.19 -11.35
CA THR A 311 14.10 -8.64 -10.34
C THR A 311 15.49 -8.78 -10.95
N ARG A 312 15.61 -9.31 -12.17
CA ARG A 312 16.89 -9.34 -12.89
C ARG A 312 17.47 -7.93 -13.07
N ARG A 313 16.64 -6.96 -13.47
CA ARG A 313 17.07 -5.57 -13.65
C ARG A 313 17.51 -4.92 -12.34
N LEU A 314 16.73 -5.11 -11.26
CA LEU A 314 16.92 -4.41 -9.99
C LEU A 314 17.99 -5.06 -9.11
N ILE A 315 17.95 -6.39 -8.96
CA ILE A 315 18.82 -7.13 -8.03
C ILE A 315 19.74 -8.14 -8.71
N GLY A 316 19.76 -8.20 -10.04
CA GLY A 316 20.66 -9.08 -10.80
C GLY A 316 20.31 -10.56 -10.70
N LEU A 317 19.21 -10.94 -10.07
CA LEU A 317 18.84 -12.32 -9.81
C LEU A 317 17.60 -12.74 -10.59
N VAL A 318 17.59 -13.99 -11.02
CA VAL A 318 16.41 -14.70 -11.51
C VAL A 318 16.10 -15.83 -10.54
N VAL A 319 14.94 -15.78 -9.94
CA VAL A 319 14.46 -16.82 -9.03
C VAL A 319 13.70 -17.85 -9.84
N HIS A 320 14.10 -19.11 -9.75
CA HIS A 320 13.44 -20.24 -10.42
C HIS A 320 12.59 -21.04 -9.42
N ASP A 321 11.76 -21.94 -9.94
CA ASP A 321 10.93 -22.81 -9.08
C ASP A 321 11.82 -23.75 -8.25
N GLU A 322 12.96 -24.17 -8.82
CA GLU A 322 13.94 -25.06 -8.21
C GLU A 322 14.86 -24.38 -7.20
N THR A 323 14.90 -23.03 -7.16
CA THR A 323 15.71 -22.28 -6.19
C THR A 323 15.28 -22.67 -4.78
N ASP A 324 16.16 -23.29 -4.00
CA ASP A 324 15.77 -23.71 -2.66
C ASP A 324 15.80 -22.57 -1.63
N LEU A 325 15.23 -22.80 -0.45
CA LEU A 325 15.12 -21.80 0.60
C LEU A 325 16.51 -21.36 1.13
N ALA A 326 17.48 -22.27 1.18
CA ALA A 326 18.82 -21.96 1.66
C ALA A 326 19.55 -21.04 0.68
N GLU A 327 19.39 -21.27 -0.62
CA GLU A 327 19.89 -20.40 -1.69
C GLU A 327 19.25 -19.01 -1.63
N VAL A 328 17.93 -18.92 -1.43
CA VAL A 328 17.24 -17.63 -1.24
C VAL A 328 17.80 -16.88 -0.04
N CYS A 329 18.00 -17.54 1.09
CA CYS A 329 18.56 -16.93 2.30
C CYS A 329 20.02 -16.48 2.10
N ALA A 330 20.83 -17.26 1.39
CA ALA A 330 22.21 -16.91 1.06
C ALA A 330 22.26 -15.69 0.14
N SER A 331 21.46 -15.68 -0.93
CA SER A 331 21.34 -14.53 -1.84
C SER A 331 20.89 -13.26 -1.13
N ALA A 332 19.96 -13.37 -0.17
CA ALA A 332 19.52 -12.21 0.64
C ALA A 332 20.66 -11.63 1.50
N GLN A 333 21.53 -12.49 2.03
CA GLN A 333 22.73 -12.06 2.77
C GLN A 333 23.73 -11.37 1.85
N GLU A 334 23.97 -11.89 0.66
CA GLU A 334 24.85 -11.29 -0.35
C GLU A 334 24.32 -9.91 -0.79
N LEU A 335 23.01 -9.78 -1.07
CA LEU A 335 22.38 -8.51 -1.43
C LEU A 335 22.41 -7.46 -0.30
N SER A 336 22.58 -7.89 0.94
CA SER A 336 22.73 -7.00 2.10
C SER A 336 24.19 -6.60 2.35
N GLY A 337 25.14 -7.31 1.73
CA GLY A 337 26.57 -7.00 1.73
C GLY A 337 27.00 -6.20 0.50
N LYS A 338 28.29 -5.87 0.44
CA LYS A 338 28.91 -5.25 -0.75
C LYS A 338 29.50 -6.37 -1.63
N SER A 339 28.69 -6.98 -2.49
CA SER A 339 29.20 -7.93 -3.48
C SER A 339 29.95 -7.20 -4.60
N LYS A 340 31.15 -7.70 -4.96
CA LYS A 340 31.95 -7.16 -6.08
C LYS A 340 31.37 -7.55 -7.45
N ASP A 341 30.62 -8.64 -7.52
CA ASP A 341 30.10 -9.22 -8.76
C ASP A 341 28.59 -9.01 -8.92
N PHE A 342 28.04 -7.96 -8.28
CA PHE A 342 26.61 -7.65 -8.34
C PHE A 342 26.20 -7.27 -9.77
N GLN A 343 25.20 -7.96 -10.31
CA GLN A 343 24.72 -7.80 -11.69
C GLN A 343 23.47 -6.91 -11.83
N GLY A 344 22.88 -6.48 -10.71
CA GLY A 344 21.71 -5.61 -10.68
C GLY A 344 22.06 -4.12 -10.74
N ASP A 345 21.15 -3.30 -10.27
CA ASP A 345 21.32 -1.85 -10.18
C ASP A 345 21.89 -1.46 -8.81
N PRO A 346 23.14 -0.98 -8.72
CA PRO A 346 23.77 -0.64 -7.44
C PRO A 346 23.02 0.45 -6.66
N ASP A 347 22.40 1.41 -7.36
CA ASP A 347 21.63 2.47 -6.73
C ASP A 347 20.37 1.91 -6.07
N PHE A 348 19.78 0.84 -6.65
CA PHE A 348 18.63 0.15 -6.05
C PHE A 348 18.97 -0.45 -4.70
N LEU A 349 20.14 -1.10 -4.57
CA LEU A 349 20.55 -1.70 -3.31
C LEU A 349 20.78 -0.68 -2.19
N GLN A 350 21.11 0.56 -2.54
CA GLN A 350 21.38 1.63 -1.58
C GLN A 350 20.09 2.33 -1.09
N ASP A 351 18.98 2.18 -1.82
CA ASP A 351 17.71 2.83 -1.50
C ASP A 351 16.75 1.83 -0.85
N GLU A 352 16.79 1.75 0.48
CA GLU A 352 15.96 0.80 1.23
C GLU A 352 14.45 1.10 1.08
N ASN A 353 14.05 2.35 0.96
CA ASN A 353 12.64 2.72 0.82
C ASN A 353 12.08 2.26 -0.53
N VAL A 354 12.85 2.46 -1.59
CA VAL A 354 12.49 1.96 -2.93
C VAL A 354 12.44 0.43 -2.95
N ARG A 355 13.46 -0.23 -2.37
CA ARG A 355 13.47 -1.69 -2.21
C ARG A 355 12.23 -2.20 -1.51
N ARG A 356 11.83 -1.53 -0.42
CA ARG A 356 10.62 -1.85 0.35
C ARG A 356 9.36 -1.67 -0.48
N THR A 357 9.28 -0.63 -1.30
CA THR A 357 8.15 -0.39 -2.20
C THR A 357 7.97 -1.55 -3.18
N PHE A 358 9.02 -1.93 -3.93
CA PHE A 358 8.92 -3.03 -4.89
C PHE A 358 8.70 -4.40 -4.21
N SER A 359 9.31 -4.61 -3.05
CA SER A 359 9.09 -5.80 -2.23
C SER A 359 7.62 -5.93 -1.79
N ARG A 360 7.00 -4.82 -1.36
CA ARG A 360 5.59 -4.80 -0.96
C ARG A 360 4.65 -5.08 -2.12
N LEU A 361 4.89 -4.47 -3.28
CA LEU A 361 4.11 -4.74 -4.49
C LEU A 361 4.16 -6.24 -4.87
N ARG A 362 5.35 -6.85 -4.84
CA ARG A 362 5.47 -8.29 -5.12
C ARG A 362 4.85 -9.15 -4.03
N SER A 363 4.97 -8.73 -2.77
CA SER A 363 4.37 -9.39 -1.62
C SER A 363 2.84 -9.43 -1.71
N ALA A 364 2.21 -8.37 -2.22
CA ALA A 364 0.77 -8.36 -2.48
C ALA A 364 0.36 -9.45 -3.48
N GLY A 365 1.14 -9.66 -4.55
CA GLY A 365 0.95 -10.77 -5.48
C GLY A 365 1.05 -12.15 -4.82
N ALA A 366 2.04 -12.33 -3.93
CA ALA A 366 2.17 -13.55 -3.15
C ALA A 366 0.91 -13.83 -2.30
N GLY A 367 0.32 -12.79 -1.70
CA GLY A 367 -0.92 -12.91 -0.93
C GLY A 367 -2.11 -13.39 -1.76
N ILE A 368 -2.25 -12.90 -2.99
CA ILE A 368 -3.31 -13.33 -3.91
C ILE A 368 -3.14 -14.79 -4.31
N TYR A 369 -1.93 -15.21 -4.67
CA TYR A 369 -1.67 -16.60 -5.02
C TYR A 369 -1.86 -17.52 -3.81
N THR A 370 -1.44 -17.13 -2.60
CA THR A 370 -1.66 -17.89 -1.35
C THR A 370 -3.16 -18.06 -1.07
N TRP A 371 -3.95 -16.99 -1.22
CA TRP A 371 -5.40 -17.09 -1.08
C TRP A 371 -6.01 -18.10 -2.08
N ARG A 372 -5.55 -18.11 -3.32
CA ARG A 372 -6.01 -19.02 -4.36
C ARG A 372 -5.62 -20.48 -4.11
N VAL A 373 -4.53 -20.74 -3.39
CA VAL A 373 -4.16 -22.09 -2.95
C VAL A 373 -5.29 -22.75 -2.16
N SER A 374 -5.88 -22.01 -1.21
CA SER A 374 -6.97 -22.50 -0.35
C SER A 374 -8.30 -22.65 -1.08
N ARG A 375 -8.47 -22.05 -2.26
CA ARG A 375 -9.71 -22.04 -3.07
C ARG A 375 -9.59 -22.87 -4.35
N ALA A 376 -8.46 -23.49 -4.61
CA ALA A 376 -8.23 -24.27 -5.82
C ALA A 376 -9.21 -25.43 -5.94
N LYS A 377 -9.81 -25.57 -7.12
CA LYS A 377 -10.85 -26.59 -7.43
C LYS A 377 -10.24 -27.92 -7.88
N SER A 378 -8.94 -27.95 -8.17
CA SER A 378 -8.21 -29.16 -8.58
C SER A 378 -6.82 -29.22 -7.98
N SER A 379 -6.26 -30.43 -7.88
CA SER A 379 -4.88 -30.63 -7.43
C SER A 379 -3.85 -29.99 -8.38
N SER A 380 -4.15 -29.87 -9.66
CA SER A 380 -3.29 -29.22 -10.65
C SER A 380 -3.25 -27.71 -10.40
N GLU A 381 -4.42 -27.09 -10.26
CA GLU A 381 -4.55 -25.65 -9.93
C GLU A 381 -3.86 -25.34 -8.60
N ARG A 382 -4.11 -26.14 -7.56
CA ARG A 382 -3.45 -25.96 -6.27
C ARG A 382 -1.92 -25.98 -6.38
N ARG A 383 -1.36 -26.98 -7.07
CA ARG A 383 0.08 -27.07 -7.29
C ARG A 383 0.64 -25.86 -8.05
N GLN A 384 -0.10 -25.36 -9.04
CA GLN A 384 0.27 -24.15 -9.77
C GLN A 384 0.27 -22.94 -8.83
N MET A 385 -0.79 -22.70 -8.07
CA MET A 385 -0.89 -21.57 -7.16
C MET A 385 0.15 -21.61 -6.04
N VAL A 386 0.48 -22.80 -5.52
CA VAL A 386 1.57 -22.98 -4.55
C VAL A 386 2.92 -22.55 -5.14
N ARG A 387 3.24 -22.95 -6.37
CA ARG A 387 4.48 -22.52 -7.04
C ARG A 387 4.55 -21.02 -7.23
N GLU A 388 3.46 -20.40 -7.70
CA GLU A 388 3.43 -18.96 -7.93
C GLU A 388 3.48 -18.17 -6.62
N ALA A 389 2.80 -18.62 -5.57
CA ALA A 389 2.85 -18.01 -4.24
C ALA A 389 4.28 -18.06 -3.68
N GLU A 390 4.93 -19.21 -3.73
CA GLU A 390 6.29 -19.36 -3.23
C GLU A 390 7.29 -18.53 -4.03
N LEU A 391 7.21 -18.55 -5.37
CA LEU A 391 8.05 -17.73 -6.23
C LEU A 391 7.89 -16.24 -5.89
N ALA A 392 6.66 -15.79 -5.72
CA ALA A 392 6.37 -14.40 -5.38
C ALA A 392 6.91 -14.01 -3.98
N CYS A 393 6.78 -14.89 -2.99
CA CYS A 393 7.36 -14.69 -1.65
C CYS A 393 8.89 -14.56 -1.71
N ARG A 394 9.57 -15.46 -2.43
CA ARG A 394 11.04 -15.44 -2.61
C ARG A 394 11.48 -14.13 -3.28
N GLN A 395 10.84 -13.75 -4.37
CA GLN A 395 11.13 -12.49 -5.07
C GLN A 395 10.90 -11.27 -4.18
N ALA A 396 9.79 -11.21 -3.44
CA ALA A 396 9.48 -10.13 -2.52
C ALA A 396 10.55 -10.00 -1.42
N TYR A 397 10.96 -11.12 -0.84
CA TYR A 397 12.01 -11.14 0.17
C TYR A 397 13.36 -10.68 -0.38
N LEU A 398 13.78 -11.15 -1.56
CA LEU A 398 15.05 -10.77 -2.17
C LEU A 398 15.09 -9.28 -2.58
N LEU A 399 13.97 -8.70 -3.02
CA LEU A 399 13.87 -7.26 -3.31
C LEU A 399 14.17 -6.42 -2.07
N CYS A 400 13.68 -6.80 -0.90
CA CYS A 400 13.97 -6.14 0.37
C CYS A 400 13.92 -7.13 1.55
N PRO A 401 15.04 -7.79 1.91
CA PRO A 401 15.07 -8.77 3.00
C PRO A 401 14.67 -8.20 4.37
N LYS A 402 14.75 -6.88 4.54
CA LYS A 402 14.33 -6.17 5.75
C LYS A 402 12.88 -5.69 5.73
N ASN A 403 12.09 -6.06 4.72
CA ASN A 403 10.68 -5.73 4.69
C ASN A 403 9.89 -6.70 5.59
N PRO A 404 9.37 -6.27 6.75
CA PRO A 404 8.68 -7.15 7.70
C PRO A 404 7.40 -7.74 7.11
N GLU A 405 6.74 -7.04 6.18
CA GLU A 405 5.57 -7.58 5.49
C GLU A 405 5.92 -8.77 4.59
N ALA A 406 7.01 -8.67 3.82
CA ALA A 406 7.45 -9.77 2.96
C ALA A 406 7.89 -10.99 3.80
N VAL A 407 8.59 -10.75 4.91
CA VAL A 407 8.97 -11.80 5.87
C VAL A 407 7.74 -12.47 6.46
N ALA A 408 6.79 -11.70 7.01
CA ALA A 408 5.58 -12.24 7.60
C ALA A 408 4.73 -13.04 6.60
N ARG A 409 4.61 -12.54 5.36
CA ARG A 409 3.82 -13.18 4.31
C ARG A 409 4.44 -14.52 3.87
N TYR A 410 5.76 -14.56 3.75
CA TYR A 410 6.43 -15.84 3.43
C TYR A 410 6.32 -16.85 4.58
N LEU A 411 6.44 -16.41 5.84
CA LEU A 411 6.19 -17.26 7.00
C LEU A 411 4.77 -17.82 7.02
N MET A 412 3.76 -16.95 6.82
CA MET A 412 2.37 -17.39 6.78
C MET A 412 2.12 -18.41 5.66
N PHE A 413 2.73 -18.22 4.48
CA PHE A 413 2.67 -19.19 3.39
C PHE A 413 3.29 -20.53 3.79
N LEU A 414 4.51 -20.54 4.33
CA LEU A 414 5.18 -21.77 4.76
C LEU A 414 4.39 -22.52 5.85
N ILE A 415 3.81 -21.77 6.81
CA ILE A 415 2.96 -22.34 7.86
C ILE A 415 1.68 -22.94 7.25
N SER A 416 1.03 -22.25 6.31
CA SER A 416 -0.19 -22.75 5.66
C SER A 416 0.04 -24.00 4.81
N GLU A 417 1.26 -24.20 4.33
CA GLU A 417 1.70 -25.40 3.62
C GLU A 417 2.31 -26.46 4.55
N HIS A 418 2.15 -26.34 5.88
CA HIS A 418 2.67 -27.24 6.91
C HIS A 418 4.20 -27.43 6.88
N ARG A 419 4.94 -26.42 6.39
CA ARG A 419 6.41 -26.41 6.26
C ARG A 419 7.06 -25.69 7.43
N ILE A 420 6.79 -26.16 8.67
CA ILE A 420 7.24 -25.49 9.91
C ILE A 420 8.76 -25.47 10.04
N GLU A 421 9.46 -26.52 9.61
CA GLU A 421 10.93 -26.57 9.60
C GLU A 421 11.53 -25.50 8.67
N ASP A 422 10.93 -25.29 7.49
CA ASP A 422 11.37 -24.27 6.56
C ASP A 422 11.06 -22.87 7.10
N ALA A 423 9.89 -22.67 7.73
CA ALA A 423 9.56 -21.41 8.40
C ALA A 423 10.59 -21.09 9.51
N GLN A 424 11.06 -22.10 10.28
CA GLN A 424 12.08 -21.91 11.30
C GLN A 424 13.45 -21.55 10.72
N LYS A 425 13.86 -22.21 9.62
CA LYS A 425 15.11 -21.88 8.90
C LYS A 425 15.04 -20.45 8.35
N PHE A 426 13.92 -20.11 7.73
CA PHE A 426 13.70 -18.79 7.11
C PHE A 426 13.74 -17.66 8.12
N ILE A 427 12.96 -17.75 9.22
CA ILE A 427 12.95 -16.68 10.25
C ILE A 427 14.31 -16.54 10.93
N THR A 428 15.05 -17.65 11.11
CA THR A 428 16.42 -17.60 11.64
C THR A 428 17.35 -16.84 10.71
N ALA A 429 17.21 -17.00 9.39
CA ALA A 429 17.98 -16.25 8.40
C ALA A 429 17.58 -14.77 8.34
N ALA A 430 16.28 -14.46 8.39
CA ALA A 430 15.78 -13.10 8.42
C ALA A 430 16.30 -12.31 9.63
N LEU A 431 16.24 -12.90 10.83
CA LEU A 431 16.77 -12.30 12.06
C LEU A 431 18.27 -12.01 12.04
N LYS A 432 19.07 -12.74 11.23
CA LYS A 432 20.49 -12.40 11.06
C LYS A 432 20.66 -11.06 10.31
N LEU A 433 19.74 -10.72 9.42
CA LEU A 433 19.76 -9.49 8.65
C LEU A 433 19.09 -8.32 9.37
N ASN A 434 18.18 -8.63 10.28
CA ASN A 434 17.37 -7.65 11.00
C ASN A 434 17.23 -8.03 12.49
N PRO A 435 18.35 -8.08 13.26
CA PRO A 435 18.37 -8.63 14.61
C PRO A 435 17.55 -7.84 15.62
N ASP A 436 17.23 -6.59 15.33
CA ASP A 436 16.51 -5.70 16.24
C ASP A 436 15.00 -5.65 15.97
N ASP A 437 14.51 -6.24 14.88
CA ASP A 437 13.09 -6.24 14.54
C ASP A 437 12.27 -7.07 15.55
N GLN A 438 11.35 -6.40 16.24
CA GLN A 438 10.53 -7.04 17.27
C GLN A 438 9.49 -7.99 16.68
N THR A 439 8.92 -7.64 15.53
CA THR A 439 7.93 -8.47 14.83
C THR A 439 8.54 -9.81 14.39
N GLU A 440 9.76 -9.78 13.86
CA GLU A 440 10.47 -11.01 13.48
C GLU A 440 10.84 -11.86 14.70
N LYS A 441 11.21 -11.24 15.84
CA LYS A 441 11.42 -11.96 17.12
C LYS A 441 10.14 -12.63 17.60
N ASP A 442 9.01 -11.98 17.47
CA ASP A 442 7.72 -12.53 17.86
C ASP A 442 7.33 -13.71 16.96
N TRP A 443 7.54 -13.60 15.65
CA TRP A 443 7.39 -14.72 14.72
C TRP A 443 8.28 -15.90 15.07
N ALA A 444 9.55 -15.66 15.40
CA ALA A 444 10.47 -16.73 15.77
C ALA A 444 10.02 -17.47 17.04
N ARG A 445 9.47 -16.76 18.02
CA ARG A 445 8.88 -17.38 19.23
C ARG A 445 7.66 -18.23 18.88
N TYR A 446 6.75 -17.67 18.09
CA TYR A 446 5.54 -18.38 17.66
C TYR A 446 5.85 -19.67 16.89
N ILE A 447 6.73 -19.60 15.90
CA ILE A 447 7.13 -20.77 15.09
C ILE A 447 7.82 -21.83 15.95
N ARG A 448 8.64 -21.45 16.93
CA ARG A 448 9.24 -22.38 17.88
C ARG A 448 8.18 -23.12 18.70
N GLN A 449 7.20 -22.41 19.23
CA GLN A 449 6.10 -23.03 19.95
C GLN A 449 5.31 -24.03 19.10
N MET A 450 5.05 -23.70 17.83
CA MET A 450 4.39 -24.62 16.90
C MET A 450 5.25 -25.87 16.65
N SER A 451 6.56 -25.70 16.42
CA SER A 451 7.48 -26.83 16.20
C SER A 451 7.55 -27.76 17.41
N ASP A 452 7.60 -27.20 18.63
CA ASP A 452 7.63 -27.99 19.86
C ASP A 452 6.29 -28.73 20.09
N TRP A 453 5.16 -28.06 19.76
CA TRP A 453 3.85 -28.71 19.82
C TRP A 453 3.76 -29.89 18.84
N GLU A 454 4.18 -29.72 17.59
CA GLU A 454 4.17 -30.82 16.60
C GLU A 454 5.02 -32.01 17.04
N LYS A 455 6.22 -31.77 17.63
CA LYS A 455 7.10 -32.85 18.10
C LYS A 455 6.49 -33.63 19.25
N ASN A 456 5.69 -32.97 20.09
CA ASN A 456 5.07 -33.59 21.27
C ASN A 456 3.76 -34.34 20.94
N HIS A 457 3.19 -34.14 19.74
CA HIS A 457 1.91 -34.72 19.34
C HIS A 457 2.00 -35.62 18.09
N ARG A 458 3.24 -35.84 17.55
CA ARG A 458 3.56 -36.92 16.62
C ARG A 458 3.99 -38.15 17.40
#